data_6552e40f2c721d0690d8591427fed08a
#
_entry.id   6552e40f2c721d0690d8591427fed08a
#
_cell.length_a   1.000
_cell.length_b   1.000
_cell.length_c   1.000
_cell.angle_alpha   90.00
_cell.angle_beta   90.00
_cell.angle_gamma   90.00
#
_symmetry.space_group_name_H-M   'P 1'
#
loop_
_entity.id
_entity.type
_entity.pdbx_description
1 polymer ?
#
loop_
_entity_poly.entity_id
_entity_poly.type
_entity_poly.pdbx_seq_one_letter_code
_entity_poly.pdbx_strand_id
1 'polypeptide(L)'
;ELVEKICELDDDLMMMYLEGEEPSVEEMKKVLRKATCECKAVPVCCGSAYRNKGVQKLLDAILDYMPAPTDIPAIKGVDLDGNEVERHSSDEEPFAALAFKIMADPFVGKLAYFRVYSGTLNSGSYVLNATKDKKERVGRILQLHANKRMELDKVYSGDIAAAVGFKFTTTGDTICDEQHPVILESMEFPEPVIELAIEPKTKAGQDKMGAALAKLAEEDPTFRAHTDQETGQTIIAGMGELHLEIIV
;
A
#
# COMPACT_ATOMS: atom_id res chain seq x y z
N GLU A 1 2.65 -34.15 -13.94
CA GLU A 1 2.34 -32.78 -14.39
C GLU A 1 2.76 -31.72 -13.37
N LEU A 2 2.25 -31.69 -12.08
CA LEU A 2 2.66 -30.68 -11.10
C LEU A 2 4.15 -30.76 -10.76
N VAL A 3 4.65 -31.94 -10.44
CA VAL A 3 6.08 -32.17 -10.14
C VAL A 3 6.95 -31.76 -11.32
N GLU A 4 6.63 -32.18 -12.52
CA GLU A 4 7.31 -31.81 -13.76
C GLU A 4 7.38 -30.29 -13.94
N LYS A 5 6.24 -29.59 -13.75
CA LYS A 5 6.20 -28.11 -13.84
C LYS A 5 7.04 -27.39 -12.78
N ILE A 6 7.18 -27.97 -11.61
CA ILE A 6 8.09 -27.43 -10.59
C ILE A 6 9.56 -27.71 -10.96
N CYS A 7 9.86 -28.91 -11.48
CA CYS A 7 11.20 -29.24 -11.93
C CYS A 7 11.68 -28.39 -13.11
N GLU A 8 10.80 -27.97 -14.01
CA GLU A 8 11.10 -27.04 -15.11
C GLU A 8 11.63 -25.65 -14.62
N LEU A 9 11.44 -25.31 -13.34
CA LEU A 9 11.86 -24.05 -12.76
C LEU A 9 13.28 -24.06 -12.20
N ASP A 10 13.92 -25.24 -12.12
CA ASP A 10 15.26 -25.40 -11.53
C ASP A 10 16.00 -26.55 -12.22
N ASP A 11 17.20 -26.26 -12.73
CA ASP A 11 17.97 -27.22 -13.53
C ASP A 11 18.40 -28.46 -12.73
N ASP A 12 18.73 -28.32 -11.46
CA ASP A 12 19.16 -29.44 -10.61
C ASP A 12 17.98 -30.38 -10.32
N LEU A 13 16.78 -29.83 -10.03
CA LEU A 13 15.58 -30.63 -9.86
C LEU A 13 15.17 -31.32 -11.16
N MET A 14 15.35 -30.66 -12.29
CA MET A 14 15.03 -31.23 -13.60
C MET A 14 15.96 -32.40 -13.93
N MET A 15 17.25 -32.32 -13.61
CA MET A 15 18.18 -33.41 -13.78
C MET A 15 17.81 -34.63 -12.93
N MET A 16 17.50 -34.43 -11.63
CA MET A 16 17.01 -35.51 -10.76
C MET A 16 15.76 -36.18 -11.31
N TYR A 17 14.79 -35.40 -11.78
CA TYR A 17 13.54 -35.91 -12.36
C TYR A 17 13.78 -36.74 -13.64
N LEU A 18 14.70 -36.29 -14.50
CA LEU A 18 15.09 -37.04 -15.73
C LEU A 18 15.86 -38.34 -15.45
N GLU A 19 16.62 -38.41 -14.36
CA GLU A 19 17.30 -39.61 -13.88
C GLU A 19 16.33 -40.61 -13.22
N GLY A 20 15.08 -40.22 -13.04
CA GLY A 20 14.03 -41.06 -12.46
C GLY A 20 13.97 -40.98 -10.93
N GLU A 21 14.65 -40.02 -10.31
CA GLU A 21 14.56 -39.73 -8.89
C GLU A 21 13.39 -38.76 -8.65
N GLU A 22 12.56 -39.06 -7.65
CA GLU A 22 11.42 -38.18 -7.31
C GLU A 22 11.87 -37.13 -6.29
N PRO A 23 11.81 -35.80 -6.63
CA PRO A 23 12.21 -34.77 -5.72
C PRO A 23 11.36 -34.76 -4.44
N SER A 24 11.98 -34.44 -3.32
CA SER A 24 11.25 -34.32 -2.04
C SER A 24 10.30 -33.11 -2.05
N VAL A 25 9.24 -33.19 -1.24
CA VAL A 25 8.29 -32.09 -1.08
C VAL A 25 8.97 -30.79 -0.60
N GLU A 26 10.01 -30.92 0.22
CA GLU A 26 10.75 -29.77 0.74
C GLU A 26 11.59 -29.07 -0.35
N GLU A 27 12.21 -29.82 -1.23
CA GLU A 27 12.95 -29.28 -2.38
C GLU A 27 12.00 -28.59 -3.35
N MET A 28 10.89 -29.25 -3.70
CA MET A 28 9.85 -28.66 -4.54
C MET A 28 9.29 -27.35 -3.96
N LYS A 29 9.06 -27.29 -2.64
CA LYS A 29 8.61 -26.06 -1.97
C LYS A 29 9.63 -24.93 -2.04
N LYS A 30 10.91 -25.22 -1.88
CA LYS A 30 11.99 -24.23 -2.00
C LYS A 30 12.07 -23.63 -3.40
N VAL A 31 12.03 -24.49 -4.43
CA VAL A 31 12.05 -24.04 -5.83
C VAL A 31 10.80 -23.22 -6.15
N LEU A 32 9.62 -23.69 -5.75
CA LEU A 32 8.37 -22.98 -5.98
C LEU A 32 8.34 -21.62 -5.26
N ARG A 33 8.85 -21.53 -3.99
CA ARG A 33 8.99 -20.25 -3.29
C ARG A 33 9.90 -19.29 -4.06
N LYS A 34 11.08 -19.74 -4.47
CA LYS A 34 12.02 -18.91 -5.24
C LYS A 34 11.37 -18.39 -6.52
N ALA A 35 10.74 -19.27 -7.28
CA ALA A 35 10.06 -18.89 -8.52
C ALA A 35 8.87 -17.95 -8.29
N THR A 36 8.16 -18.07 -7.16
CA THR A 36 7.07 -17.18 -6.78
C THR A 36 7.62 -15.78 -6.42
N CYS A 37 8.69 -15.71 -5.62
CA CYS A 37 9.35 -14.44 -5.27
C CYS A 37 9.94 -13.72 -6.49
N GLU A 38 10.39 -14.48 -7.50
CA GLU A 38 10.89 -13.95 -8.78
C GLU A 38 9.77 -13.69 -9.81
N CYS A 39 8.50 -13.85 -9.44
CA CYS A 39 7.33 -13.71 -10.33
C CYS A 39 7.35 -14.65 -11.56
N LYS A 40 8.06 -15.77 -11.49
CA LYS A 40 8.12 -16.79 -12.56
C LYS A 40 7.02 -17.83 -12.45
N ALA A 41 6.45 -18.02 -11.27
CA ALA A 41 5.37 -18.96 -11.01
C ALA A 41 4.32 -18.37 -10.07
N VAL A 42 3.07 -18.82 -10.22
CA VAL A 42 1.95 -18.45 -9.35
C VAL A 42 1.34 -19.71 -8.76
N PRO A 43 1.51 -19.99 -7.45
CA PRO A 43 0.86 -21.10 -6.78
C PRO A 43 -0.66 -20.90 -6.75
N VAL A 44 -1.42 -21.91 -7.18
CA VAL A 44 -2.88 -21.89 -7.19
C VAL A 44 -3.42 -22.93 -6.21
N CYS A 45 -4.21 -22.48 -5.24
CA CYS A 45 -4.79 -23.30 -4.20
C CYS A 45 -6.32 -23.38 -4.35
N CYS A 46 -6.90 -24.54 -4.02
CA CYS A 46 -8.35 -24.74 -4.01
C CYS A 46 -8.87 -24.89 -2.59
N GLY A 47 -10.03 -24.30 -2.32
CA GLY A 47 -10.68 -24.41 -1.02
C GLY A 47 -12.15 -23.99 -1.09
N SER A 48 -12.86 -24.16 0.03
CA SER A 48 -14.23 -23.69 0.20
C SER A 48 -14.36 -22.95 1.53
N ALA A 49 -14.29 -21.61 1.48
CA ALA A 49 -14.43 -20.76 2.65
C ALA A 49 -15.78 -20.98 3.37
N TYR A 50 -16.86 -21.07 2.62
CA TYR A 50 -18.20 -21.34 3.15
C TYR A 50 -18.29 -22.65 3.95
N ARG A 51 -17.57 -23.69 3.52
CA ARG A 51 -17.52 -25.01 4.20
C ARG A 51 -16.34 -25.14 5.15
N ASN A 52 -15.56 -24.09 5.34
CA ASN A 52 -14.32 -24.06 6.15
C ASN A 52 -13.35 -25.20 5.79
N LYS A 53 -13.17 -25.45 4.48
CA LYS A 53 -12.26 -26.46 3.95
C LYS A 53 -11.10 -25.81 3.22
N GLY A 54 -9.88 -26.23 3.53
CA GLY A 54 -8.65 -25.76 2.89
C GLY A 54 -8.16 -24.39 3.38
N VAL A 55 -8.80 -23.75 4.35
CA VAL A 55 -8.41 -22.41 4.86
C VAL A 55 -7.02 -22.45 5.49
N GLN A 56 -6.73 -23.45 6.35
CA GLN A 56 -5.41 -23.61 6.96
C GLN A 56 -4.32 -23.85 5.91
N LYS A 57 -4.62 -24.66 4.89
CA LYS A 57 -3.69 -24.92 3.79
C LYS A 57 -3.40 -23.69 2.93
N LEU A 58 -4.35 -22.79 2.79
CA LEU A 58 -4.14 -21.49 2.14
C LEU A 58 -3.22 -20.61 2.98
N LEU A 59 -3.42 -20.57 4.31
CA LEU A 59 -2.55 -19.83 5.22
C LEU A 59 -1.13 -20.39 5.23
N ASP A 60 -0.98 -21.73 5.25
CA ASP A 60 0.32 -22.39 5.10
C ASP A 60 0.99 -22.01 3.78
N ALA A 61 0.23 -22.00 2.66
CA ALA A 61 0.76 -21.64 1.33
C ALA A 61 1.21 -20.16 1.27
N ILE A 62 0.53 -19.24 1.95
CA ILE A 62 0.98 -17.84 2.08
C ILE A 62 2.34 -17.78 2.79
N LEU A 63 2.50 -18.51 3.91
CA LEU A 63 3.76 -18.57 4.64
C LEU A 63 4.88 -19.25 3.84
N ASP A 64 4.53 -20.32 3.11
CA ASP A 64 5.51 -21.10 2.35
C ASP A 64 6.00 -20.37 1.09
N TYR A 65 5.15 -19.60 0.40
CA TYR A 65 5.44 -19.11 -0.95
C TYR A 65 5.48 -17.58 -1.10
N MET A 66 4.82 -16.80 -0.24
CA MET A 66 4.86 -15.35 -0.37
C MET A 66 6.16 -14.76 0.18
N PRO A 67 6.74 -13.73 -0.49
CA PRO A 67 7.95 -13.10 -0.01
C PRO A 67 7.73 -12.32 1.29
N ALA A 68 8.67 -12.43 2.23
CA ALA A 68 8.78 -11.52 3.35
C ALA A 68 9.49 -10.22 2.90
N PRO A 69 9.37 -9.11 3.65
CA PRO A 69 10.12 -7.88 3.34
C PRO A 69 11.62 -8.07 3.19
N THR A 70 12.19 -9.05 3.90
CA THR A 70 13.62 -9.42 3.84
C THR A 70 14.01 -10.27 2.62
N ASP A 71 13.05 -10.86 1.92
CA ASP A 71 13.29 -11.64 0.71
C ASP A 71 13.35 -10.77 -0.56
N ILE A 72 12.95 -9.49 -0.43
CA ILE A 72 12.86 -8.54 -1.54
C ILE A 72 14.13 -7.70 -1.58
N PRO A 73 14.68 -7.38 -2.78
CA PRO A 73 15.79 -6.45 -2.91
C PRO A 73 15.51 -5.10 -2.23
N ALA A 74 16.59 -4.36 -1.91
CA ALA A 74 16.48 -3.02 -1.38
C ALA A 74 15.56 -2.14 -2.26
N ILE A 75 14.70 -1.36 -1.63
CA ILE A 75 13.86 -0.42 -2.36
C ILE A 75 14.71 0.75 -2.85
N LYS A 76 14.51 1.12 -4.11
CA LYS A 76 15.16 2.27 -4.72
C LYS A 76 14.34 3.54 -4.51
N GLY A 77 15.04 4.64 -4.36
CA GLY A 77 14.46 5.96 -4.27
C GLY A 77 15.48 7.00 -4.73
N VAL A 78 15.12 8.25 -4.64
CA VAL A 78 16.00 9.37 -4.93
C VAL A 78 16.10 10.30 -3.71
N ASP A 79 17.26 10.86 -3.45
CA ASP A 79 17.40 11.91 -2.45
C ASP A 79 16.85 13.25 -2.98
N LEU A 80 16.92 14.31 -2.15
CA LEU A 80 16.43 15.62 -2.55
C LEU A 80 17.31 16.28 -3.64
N ASP A 81 18.53 15.76 -3.85
CA ASP A 81 19.47 16.23 -4.88
C ASP A 81 19.31 15.42 -6.20
N GLY A 82 18.45 14.40 -6.23
CA GLY A 82 18.18 13.55 -7.38
C GLY A 82 19.13 12.37 -7.55
N ASN A 83 19.95 12.04 -6.54
CA ASN A 83 20.81 10.86 -6.59
C ASN A 83 20.02 9.62 -6.20
N GLU A 84 20.33 8.49 -6.85
CA GLU A 84 19.75 7.19 -6.48
C GLU A 84 20.23 6.76 -5.09
N VAL A 85 19.28 6.34 -4.26
CA VAL A 85 19.50 5.85 -2.89
C VAL A 85 18.74 4.53 -2.73
N GLU A 86 19.36 3.57 -2.07
CA GLU A 86 18.74 2.29 -1.73
C GLU A 86 18.43 2.24 -0.22
N ARG A 87 17.32 1.59 0.14
CA ARG A 87 16.93 1.29 1.53
C ARG A 87 16.66 -0.20 1.66
N HIS A 88 17.37 -0.82 2.60
CA HIS A 88 17.15 -2.23 2.94
C HIS A 88 16.06 -2.37 4.00
N SER A 89 15.35 -3.49 3.97
CA SER A 89 14.38 -3.81 5.00
C SER A 89 15.09 -4.20 6.30
N SER A 90 15.46 -3.19 7.08
CA SER A 90 16.14 -3.33 8.37
C SER A 90 15.67 -2.23 9.33
N ASP A 91 15.57 -2.56 10.63
CA ASP A 91 15.22 -1.62 11.68
C ASP A 91 16.35 -0.62 12.00
N GLU A 92 17.59 -0.95 11.61
CA GLU A 92 18.79 -0.14 11.85
C GLU A 92 19.01 0.93 10.76
N GLU A 93 18.34 0.80 9.63
CA GLU A 93 18.37 1.76 8.53
C GLU A 93 17.61 3.05 8.90
N PRO A 94 17.90 4.18 8.24
CA PRO A 94 17.10 5.39 8.38
C PRO A 94 15.63 5.12 8.00
N PHE A 95 14.70 5.70 8.76
CA PHE A 95 13.28 5.51 8.54
C PHE A 95 12.85 6.00 7.16
N ALA A 96 12.14 5.15 6.42
CA ALA A 96 11.44 5.49 5.19
C ALA A 96 10.15 4.67 5.05
N ALA A 97 9.06 5.34 4.72
CA ALA A 97 7.74 4.72 4.54
C ALA A 97 6.95 5.44 3.45
N LEU A 98 6.03 4.71 2.83
CA LEU A 98 5.11 5.22 1.82
C LEU A 98 3.70 5.31 2.38
N ALA A 99 3.09 6.48 2.34
CA ALA A 99 1.68 6.67 2.64
C ALA A 99 0.84 6.23 1.44
N PHE A 100 0.24 5.04 1.51
CA PHE A 100 -0.44 4.44 0.37
C PHE A 100 -1.95 4.63 0.36
N LYS A 101 -2.55 5.10 1.46
CA LYS A 101 -3.98 5.37 1.56
C LYS A 101 -4.28 6.41 2.62
N ILE A 102 -5.15 7.35 2.29
CA ILE A 102 -5.75 8.27 3.24
C ILE A 102 -7.21 7.85 3.47
N MET A 103 -7.69 7.98 4.69
CA MET A 103 -9.08 7.76 5.06
C MET A 103 -9.53 8.81 6.07
N ALA A 104 -10.70 9.39 5.87
CA ALA A 104 -11.34 10.27 6.84
C ALA A 104 -12.15 9.43 7.85
N ASP A 105 -11.71 9.44 9.09
CA ASP A 105 -12.39 8.75 10.18
C ASP A 105 -13.22 9.77 11.00
N PRO A 106 -14.50 9.48 11.28
CA PRO A 106 -15.37 10.43 11.98
C PRO A 106 -14.93 10.74 13.42
N PHE A 107 -14.10 9.87 14.05
CA PHE A 107 -13.69 9.99 15.45
C PHE A 107 -12.27 10.55 15.61
N VAL A 108 -11.35 10.16 14.75
CA VAL A 108 -9.94 10.54 14.85
C VAL A 108 -9.46 11.47 13.75
N GLY A 109 -10.35 11.78 12.79
CA GLY A 109 -10.04 12.62 11.65
C GLY A 109 -9.25 11.90 10.57
N LYS A 110 -8.23 12.53 10.01
CA LYS A 110 -7.41 11.99 8.94
C LYS A 110 -6.52 10.85 9.44
N LEU A 111 -6.67 9.68 8.84
CA LEU A 111 -5.83 8.50 8.99
C LEU A 111 -4.97 8.34 7.74
N ALA A 112 -3.66 8.36 7.88
CA ALA A 112 -2.72 8.05 6.81
C ALA A 112 -2.17 6.63 7.02
N TYR A 113 -2.56 5.70 6.17
CA TYR A 113 -2.02 4.35 6.15
C TYR A 113 -0.67 4.35 5.44
N PHE A 114 0.33 3.79 6.08
CA PHE A 114 1.67 3.75 5.54
C PHE A 114 2.31 2.37 5.74
N ARG A 115 3.22 2.03 4.83
CA ARG A 115 4.10 0.87 4.93
C ARG A 115 5.51 1.34 5.21
N VAL A 116 6.13 0.78 6.25
CA VAL A 116 7.53 1.01 6.57
C VAL A 116 8.40 0.14 5.68
N TYR A 117 9.29 0.74 4.91
CA TYR A 117 10.26 0.03 4.07
C TYR A 117 11.61 -0.12 4.76
N SER A 118 12.00 0.83 5.58
CA SER A 118 13.25 0.78 6.36
C SER A 118 13.12 1.54 7.67
N GLY A 119 13.95 1.19 8.63
CA GLY A 119 14.03 1.86 9.92
C GLY A 119 12.81 1.65 10.81
N THR A 120 12.71 2.50 11.80
CA THR A 120 11.64 2.45 12.82
C THR A 120 11.06 3.84 13.07
N LEU A 121 9.78 3.90 13.47
CA LEU A 121 9.08 5.14 13.78
C LEU A 121 8.41 5.06 15.15
N ASN A 122 8.66 6.07 15.99
CA ASN A 122 8.02 6.19 17.29
C ASN A 122 6.81 7.13 17.22
N SER A 123 5.76 6.80 17.97
CA SER A 123 4.63 7.69 18.20
C SER A 123 5.11 9.01 18.85
N GLY A 124 4.52 10.12 18.44
CA GLY A 124 4.89 11.45 18.94
C GLY A 124 6.14 12.09 18.32
N SER A 125 6.89 11.37 17.47
CA SER A 125 8.09 11.86 16.79
C SER A 125 7.77 12.80 15.62
N TYR A 126 8.81 13.30 14.97
CA TYR A 126 8.71 14.11 13.75
C TYR A 126 9.28 13.32 12.57
N VAL A 127 8.71 13.56 11.40
CA VAL A 127 9.15 13.01 10.11
C VAL A 127 9.17 14.11 9.06
N LEU A 128 9.93 13.88 7.99
CA LEU A 128 9.89 14.68 6.78
C LEU A 128 8.94 14.01 5.77
N ASN A 129 7.94 14.72 5.28
CA ASN A 129 7.28 14.39 4.03
C ASN A 129 8.19 14.86 2.89
N ALA A 130 8.98 13.95 2.34
CA ALA A 130 10.00 14.27 1.34
C ALA A 130 9.39 14.70 0.01
N THR A 131 8.22 14.18 -0.35
CA THR A 131 7.49 14.53 -1.59
C THR A 131 7.07 16.00 -1.60
N LYS A 132 6.72 16.57 -0.43
CA LYS A 132 6.22 17.96 -0.30
C LYS A 132 7.19 18.88 0.41
N ASP A 133 8.32 18.37 0.85
CA ASP A 133 9.31 19.09 1.67
C ASP A 133 8.65 19.75 2.89
N LYS A 134 7.90 18.96 3.67
CA LYS A 134 7.20 19.42 4.86
C LYS A 134 7.49 18.53 6.06
N LYS A 135 7.91 19.17 7.15
CA LYS A 135 8.05 18.49 8.45
C LYS A 135 6.69 18.31 9.10
N GLU A 136 6.39 17.07 9.48
CA GLU A 136 5.14 16.70 10.12
C GLU A 136 5.35 15.97 11.44
N ARG A 137 4.41 16.14 12.35
CA ARG A 137 4.41 15.41 13.62
C ARG A 137 3.56 14.17 13.51
N VAL A 138 4.11 13.03 13.85
CA VAL A 138 3.37 11.78 14.06
C VAL A 138 2.63 11.90 15.39
N GLY A 139 1.33 11.98 15.38
CA GLY A 139 0.52 12.02 16.60
C GLY A 139 0.49 10.64 17.26
N ARG A 140 -0.46 9.82 16.89
CA ARG A 140 -0.58 8.42 17.33
C ARG A 140 -0.37 7.49 16.15
N ILE A 141 0.20 6.32 16.44
CA ILE A 141 0.30 5.22 15.48
C ILE A 141 -0.73 4.16 15.87
N LEU A 142 -1.49 3.69 14.91
CA LEU A 142 -2.57 2.74 15.10
C LEU A 142 -2.34 1.49 14.24
N GLN A 143 -2.47 0.33 14.83
CA GLN A 143 -2.70 -0.91 14.10
C GLN A 143 -4.21 -1.14 14.00
N LEU A 144 -4.67 -1.34 12.76
CA LEU A 144 -6.08 -1.60 12.50
C LEU A 144 -6.31 -3.06 12.14
N HIS A 145 -7.28 -3.65 12.80
CA HIS A 145 -7.74 -5.00 12.53
C HIS A 145 -9.27 -5.00 12.47
N ALA A 146 -9.83 -4.97 11.27
CA ALA A 146 -11.25 -4.70 11.04
C ALA A 146 -11.67 -3.38 11.75
N ASN A 147 -12.62 -3.43 12.67
CA ASN A 147 -13.09 -2.27 13.46
C ASN A 147 -12.30 -2.02 14.75
N LYS A 148 -11.32 -2.87 15.05
CA LYS A 148 -10.48 -2.70 16.25
C LYS A 148 -9.30 -1.81 15.92
N ARG A 149 -9.02 -0.87 16.81
CA ARG A 149 -7.87 0.03 16.77
C ARG A 149 -7.00 -0.23 17.97
N MET A 150 -5.73 -0.46 17.76
CA MET A 150 -4.74 -0.67 18.81
C MET A 150 -3.66 0.37 18.65
N GLU A 151 -3.37 1.12 19.71
CA GLU A 151 -2.30 2.10 19.70
C GLU A 151 -0.96 1.39 19.81
N LEU A 152 0.00 1.84 19.00
CA LEU A 152 1.38 1.37 18.98
C LEU A 152 2.31 2.51 19.37
N ASP A 153 3.27 2.21 20.25
CA ASP A 153 4.32 3.14 20.63
C ASP A 153 5.36 3.27 19.51
N LYS A 154 5.58 2.18 18.76
CA LYS A 154 6.61 2.08 17.74
C LYS A 154 6.19 1.10 16.64
N VAL A 155 6.64 1.36 15.41
CA VAL A 155 6.56 0.44 14.26
C VAL A 155 7.95 0.18 13.69
N TYR A 156 8.09 -0.95 13.01
CA TYR A 156 9.34 -1.52 12.51
C TYR A 156 9.32 -1.69 11.00
N SER A 157 10.49 -1.97 10.42
CA SER A 157 10.62 -2.27 9.00
C SER A 157 9.70 -3.42 8.57
N GLY A 158 8.95 -3.22 7.49
CA GLY A 158 7.96 -4.17 6.98
C GLY A 158 6.54 -4.02 7.55
N ASP A 159 6.36 -3.24 8.63
CA ASP A 159 5.04 -3.02 9.23
C ASP A 159 4.13 -2.16 8.34
N ILE A 160 2.83 -2.41 8.48
CA ILE A 160 1.76 -1.57 7.95
C ILE A 160 0.98 -1.03 9.12
N ALA A 161 0.88 0.30 9.20
CA ALA A 161 0.15 0.98 10.27
C ALA A 161 -0.58 2.22 9.73
N ALA A 162 -1.33 2.90 10.60
CA ALA A 162 -1.94 4.17 10.29
C ALA A 162 -1.47 5.24 11.27
N ALA A 163 -1.15 6.42 10.78
CA ALA A 163 -0.81 7.58 11.61
C ALA A 163 -1.96 8.58 11.68
N VAL A 164 -2.15 9.14 12.86
CA VAL A 164 -3.02 10.29 13.10
C VAL A 164 -2.16 11.53 13.31
N GLY A 165 -2.57 12.65 12.76
CA GLY A 165 -1.93 13.94 13.00
C GLY A 165 -1.19 14.52 11.81
N PHE A 166 -1.04 13.79 10.72
CA PHE A 166 -0.51 14.33 9.47
C PHE A 166 -1.48 15.35 8.85
N LYS A 167 -0.95 16.50 8.49
CA LYS A 167 -1.72 17.61 7.89
C LYS A 167 -1.57 17.67 6.38
N PHE A 168 -0.35 17.44 5.90
CA PHE A 168 0.01 17.64 4.49
C PHE A 168 0.14 16.32 3.72
N THR A 169 0.42 15.21 4.40
CA THR A 169 0.59 13.90 3.78
C THR A 169 -0.67 13.46 3.05
N THR A 170 -0.51 13.08 1.78
CA THR A 170 -1.56 12.52 0.91
C THR A 170 -1.13 11.15 0.40
N THR A 171 -2.04 10.46 -0.30
CA THR A 171 -1.74 9.16 -0.91
C THR A 171 -0.60 9.28 -1.92
N GLY A 172 0.40 8.41 -1.82
CA GLY A 172 1.60 8.42 -2.65
C GLY A 172 2.80 9.19 -2.07
N ASP A 173 2.61 9.93 -0.97
CA ASP A 173 3.71 10.67 -0.36
C ASP A 173 4.67 9.74 0.40
N THR A 174 5.97 10.05 0.29
CA THR A 174 7.01 9.41 1.11
C THR A 174 7.23 10.20 2.39
N ILE A 175 7.22 9.51 3.51
CA ILE A 175 7.60 10.02 4.84
C ILE A 175 8.88 9.34 5.29
N CYS A 176 9.87 10.13 5.73
CA CYS A 176 11.19 9.60 6.05
C CYS A 176 11.86 10.34 7.20
N ASP A 177 13.04 9.87 7.56
CA ASP A 177 13.95 10.56 8.48
C ASP A 177 14.41 11.91 7.90
N GLU A 178 14.44 12.96 8.73
CA GLU A 178 14.79 14.32 8.31
C GLU A 178 16.27 14.46 7.92
N GLN A 179 17.14 13.63 8.50
CA GLN A 179 18.60 13.69 8.25
C GLN A 179 19.01 12.87 7.03
N HIS A 180 18.18 11.90 6.65
CA HIS A 180 18.46 11.00 5.53
C HIS A 180 17.25 10.97 4.57
N PRO A 181 16.94 12.11 3.93
CA PRO A 181 15.76 12.21 3.07
C PRO A 181 15.85 11.25 1.88
N VAL A 182 14.70 10.67 1.55
CA VAL A 182 14.52 9.84 0.37
C VAL A 182 13.10 9.99 -0.13
N ILE A 183 12.93 10.01 -1.43
CA ILE A 183 11.65 9.90 -2.12
C ILE A 183 11.62 8.51 -2.73
N LEU A 184 10.73 7.66 -2.24
CA LEU A 184 10.48 6.35 -2.79
C LEU A 184 9.70 6.47 -4.11
N GLU A 185 9.64 5.40 -4.87
CA GLU A 185 8.87 5.37 -6.11
C GLU A 185 7.43 5.85 -5.86
N SER A 186 7.01 6.86 -6.62
CA SER A 186 5.67 7.43 -6.48
C SER A 186 4.62 6.54 -7.15
N MET A 187 3.44 6.44 -6.54
CA MET A 187 2.31 5.80 -7.18
C MET A 187 1.74 6.70 -8.29
N GLU A 188 1.63 6.15 -9.49
CA GLU A 188 0.95 6.83 -10.59
C GLU A 188 -0.54 6.50 -10.57
N PHE A 189 -1.37 7.53 -10.54
CA PHE A 189 -2.81 7.40 -10.61
C PHE A 189 -3.33 7.84 -11.98
N PRO A 190 -4.27 7.10 -12.59
CA PRO A 190 -4.86 7.50 -13.85
C PRO A 190 -5.66 8.79 -13.70
N GLU A 191 -5.64 9.63 -14.72
CA GLU A 191 -6.47 10.82 -14.77
C GLU A 191 -7.96 10.45 -14.89
N PRO A 192 -8.87 11.24 -14.28
CA PRO A 192 -10.31 11.07 -14.43
C PRO A 192 -10.74 11.08 -15.89
N VAL A 193 -11.71 10.24 -16.24
CA VAL A 193 -12.17 10.06 -17.63
C VAL A 193 -13.55 10.65 -17.91
N ILE A 194 -14.34 10.93 -16.88
CA ILE A 194 -15.66 11.57 -17.02
C ILE A 194 -15.84 12.67 -15.99
N GLU A 195 -16.69 13.63 -16.33
CA GLU A 195 -17.08 14.75 -15.48
C GLU A 195 -18.57 14.86 -15.38
N LEU A 196 -19.09 15.23 -14.21
CA LEU A 196 -20.51 15.47 -13.95
C LEU A 196 -20.68 16.77 -13.17
N ALA A 197 -21.67 17.57 -13.54
CA ALA A 197 -22.12 18.71 -12.75
C ALA A 197 -23.03 18.23 -11.61
N ILE A 198 -22.77 18.70 -10.40
CA ILE A 198 -23.61 18.39 -9.25
C ILE A 198 -24.11 19.66 -8.57
N GLU A 199 -25.32 19.59 -8.01
CA GLU A 199 -25.93 20.65 -7.25
C GLU A 199 -26.51 20.14 -5.94
N PRO A 200 -26.37 20.87 -4.84
CA PRO A 200 -26.98 20.47 -3.58
C PRO A 200 -28.50 20.64 -3.64
N LYS A 201 -29.27 19.70 -3.11
CA LYS A 201 -30.73 19.78 -3.05
C LYS A 201 -31.26 20.97 -2.23
N THR A 202 -30.44 21.54 -1.35
CA THR A 202 -30.81 22.69 -0.50
C THR A 202 -29.63 23.64 -0.35
N LYS A 203 -29.91 24.95 -0.16
CA LYS A 203 -28.86 25.95 0.11
C LYS A 203 -28.00 25.63 1.33
N ALA A 204 -28.57 25.06 2.38
CA ALA A 204 -27.84 24.63 3.57
C ALA A 204 -26.92 23.41 3.31
N GLY A 205 -27.11 22.71 2.19
CA GLY A 205 -26.25 21.62 1.74
C GLY A 205 -24.97 22.09 1.09
N GLN A 206 -24.86 23.33 0.61
CA GLN A 206 -23.70 23.84 -0.14
C GLN A 206 -22.40 23.72 0.64
N ASP A 207 -22.35 24.21 1.88
CA ASP A 207 -21.16 24.16 2.72
C ASP A 207 -20.78 22.72 3.08
N LYS A 208 -21.77 21.87 3.33
CA LYS A 208 -21.57 20.45 3.63
C LYS A 208 -21.03 19.69 2.41
N MET A 209 -21.55 20.00 1.23
CA MET A 209 -21.09 19.41 -0.03
C MET A 209 -19.62 19.76 -0.27
N GLY A 210 -19.22 21.03 -0.18
CA GLY A 210 -17.82 21.42 -0.34
C GLY A 210 -16.87 20.72 0.62
N ALA A 211 -17.27 20.61 1.90
CA ALA A 211 -16.47 19.90 2.90
C ALA A 211 -16.39 18.38 2.63
N ALA A 212 -17.45 17.77 2.12
CA ALA A 212 -17.47 16.35 1.75
C ALA A 212 -16.59 16.07 0.53
N LEU A 213 -16.71 16.91 -0.51
CA LEU A 213 -15.90 16.78 -1.73
C LEU A 213 -14.40 16.96 -1.45
N ALA A 214 -14.02 17.90 -0.56
CA ALA A 214 -12.64 18.07 -0.15
C ALA A 214 -12.08 16.82 0.54
N LYS A 215 -12.86 16.18 1.42
CA LYS A 215 -12.45 14.92 2.06
C LYS A 215 -12.32 13.78 1.05
N LEU A 216 -13.26 13.65 0.13
CA LEU A 216 -13.20 12.62 -0.92
C LEU A 216 -11.98 12.79 -1.81
N ALA A 217 -11.63 14.02 -2.19
CA ALA A 217 -10.43 14.31 -2.97
C ALA A 217 -9.12 14.02 -2.20
N GLU A 218 -9.14 14.04 -0.86
CA GLU A 218 -8.00 13.59 -0.04
C GLU A 218 -7.90 12.06 0.03
N GLU A 219 -9.05 11.36 0.01
CA GLU A 219 -9.11 9.89 0.12
C GLU A 219 -8.83 9.17 -1.21
N ASP A 220 -9.36 9.73 -2.30
CA ASP A 220 -9.29 9.14 -3.64
C ASP A 220 -8.49 10.04 -4.59
N PRO A 221 -7.26 9.67 -4.94
CA PRO A 221 -6.41 10.44 -5.85
C PRO A 221 -6.94 10.47 -7.30
N THR A 222 -7.90 9.63 -7.65
CA THR A 222 -8.56 9.61 -8.99
C THR A 222 -9.83 10.46 -9.04
N PHE A 223 -10.25 10.99 -7.88
CA PHE A 223 -11.41 11.88 -7.78
C PHE A 223 -10.96 13.35 -7.73
N ARG A 224 -11.60 14.18 -8.51
CA ARG A 224 -11.38 15.63 -8.50
C ARG A 224 -12.70 16.36 -8.39
N ALA A 225 -12.68 17.52 -7.74
CA ALA A 225 -13.81 18.44 -7.68
C ALA A 225 -13.32 19.87 -7.89
N HIS A 226 -14.00 20.62 -8.75
CA HIS A 226 -13.69 22.01 -9.00
C HIS A 226 -14.97 22.79 -9.32
N THR A 227 -14.89 24.12 -9.26
CA THR A 227 -15.98 24.99 -9.68
C THR A 227 -15.66 25.53 -11.08
N ASP A 228 -16.55 25.30 -12.01
CA ASP A 228 -16.47 25.88 -13.34
C ASP A 228 -16.63 27.42 -13.26
N GLN A 229 -15.68 28.15 -13.82
CA GLN A 229 -15.63 29.60 -13.73
C GLN A 229 -16.65 30.31 -14.61
N GLU A 230 -17.12 29.67 -15.68
CA GLU A 230 -18.09 30.24 -16.60
C GLU A 230 -19.53 30.03 -16.12
N THR A 231 -19.83 28.81 -15.68
CA THR A 231 -21.19 28.42 -15.25
C THR A 231 -21.44 28.56 -13.77
N GLY A 232 -20.40 28.62 -12.94
CA GLY A 232 -20.48 28.61 -11.48
C GLY A 232 -20.89 27.26 -10.88
N GLN A 233 -21.01 26.22 -11.71
CA GLN A 233 -21.40 24.87 -11.27
C GLN A 233 -20.24 24.14 -10.59
N THR A 234 -20.56 23.25 -9.65
CA THR A 234 -19.59 22.33 -9.09
C THR A 234 -19.48 21.10 -9.98
N ILE A 235 -18.29 20.87 -10.53
CA ILE A 235 -17.97 19.72 -11.38
C ILE A 235 -17.19 18.71 -10.55
N ILE A 236 -17.59 17.44 -10.65
CA ILE A 236 -16.84 16.30 -10.12
C ILE A 236 -16.33 15.46 -11.27
N ALA A 237 -15.10 14.96 -11.15
CA ALA A 237 -14.45 14.11 -12.14
C ALA A 237 -14.00 12.80 -11.51
N GLY A 238 -14.12 11.69 -12.25
CA GLY A 238 -13.78 10.36 -11.79
C GLY A 238 -13.55 9.34 -12.90
N MET A 239 -13.31 8.10 -12.51
CA MET A 239 -12.92 7.00 -13.40
C MET A 239 -14.07 6.37 -14.17
N GLY A 240 -15.32 6.73 -13.88
CA GLY A 240 -16.49 6.20 -14.56
C GLY A 240 -17.79 6.63 -13.92
N GLU A 241 -18.90 6.40 -14.61
CA GLU A 241 -20.24 6.79 -14.17
C GLU A 241 -20.59 6.17 -12.80
N LEU A 242 -20.38 4.85 -12.65
CA LEU A 242 -20.63 4.15 -11.39
C LEU A 242 -19.78 4.69 -10.23
N HIS A 243 -18.52 5.09 -10.50
CA HIS A 243 -17.66 5.70 -9.50
C HIS A 243 -18.28 6.99 -8.96
N LEU A 244 -18.74 7.87 -9.84
CA LEU A 244 -19.35 9.14 -9.46
C LEU A 244 -20.75 8.97 -8.85
N GLU A 245 -21.56 8.03 -9.31
CA GLU A 245 -22.87 7.71 -8.75
C GLU A 245 -22.82 7.24 -7.30
N ILE A 246 -21.78 6.46 -6.94
CA ILE A 246 -21.57 5.99 -5.55
C ILE A 246 -21.19 7.15 -4.61
N ILE A 247 -20.49 8.16 -5.14
CA ILE A 247 -20.04 9.32 -4.39
C ILE A 247 -21.18 10.29 -4.09
N VAL A 248 -22.13 10.45 -5.01
CA VAL A 248 -23.29 11.36 -4.93
C VAL A 248 -24.46 10.70 -4.21
#